data_ed48bb507e4705630cd1af6dea248a66
#
_entry.id   ed48bb507e4705630cd1af6dea248a66
#
_cell.length_a   1.000
_cell.length_b   1.000
_cell.length_c   1.000
_cell.angle_alpha   90.00
_cell.angle_beta   90.00
_cell.angle_gamma   90.00
#
_symmetry.space_group_name_H-M   'P 1'
#
loop_
_entity.id
_entity.type
_entity.pdbx_description
1 polymer ?
#
loop_
_entity_poly.entity_id
_entity_poly.type
_entity_poly.pdbx_seq_one_letter_code
_entity_poly.pdbx_strand_id
1 'polypeptide(L)'
;MKKKVLIITYYWPPSGGPGVQRVLNFAKYLPKYGWEPVILTVRKGEYPAKDPSLEKEIPSHLKVYKTKTFEPFSIFKLVSGKKKDDAIGTYILSEKSPNLVTRLSKWIRLNLFIPDARVGWKRYAVKEGKKIIRSENIDLILTSSPPHSLQLIGQALAR
;
A
#
# COMPACT_ATOMS: atom_id res chain seq x y z
N MET A 1 14.39 -8.35 25.83
CA MET A 1 13.81 -8.75 24.53
C MET A 1 13.63 -7.48 23.71
N LYS A 2 13.92 -7.52 22.41
CA LYS A 2 13.63 -6.38 21.52
C LYS A 2 12.11 -6.30 21.27
N LYS A 3 11.55 -5.10 21.33
CA LYS A 3 10.14 -4.87 20.98
C LYS A 3 9.95 -4.95 19.48
N LYS A 4 8.81 -5.47 19.02
CA LYS A 4 8.52 -5.63 17.60
C LYS A 4 7.42 -4.66 17.12
N VAL A 5 7.66 -4.04 15.98
CA VAL A 5 6.69 -3.12 15.36
C VAL A 5 6.26 -3.62 13.98
N LEU A 6 4.96 -3.80 13.79
CA LEU A 6 4.38 -4.08 12.48
C LEU A 6 4.14 -2.76 11.75
N ILE A 7 4.92 -2.51 10.70
CA ILE A 7 4.76 -1.35 9.84
C ILE A 7 3.89 -1.73 8.65
N ILE A 8 2.73 -1.11 8.55
CA ILE A 8 1.78 -1.33 7.46
C ILE A 8 1.96 -0.20 6.45
N THR A 9 2.38 -0.55 5.25
CA THR A 9 2.60 0.40 4.16
C THR A 9 2.13 -0.17 2.82
N TYR A 10 1.50 0.65 2.01
CA TYR A 10 1.13 0.26 0.65
C TYR A 10 2.33 0.42 -0.31
N TYR A 11 3.05 1.53 -0.17
CA TYR A 11 4.21 1.86 -0.99
C TYR A 11 5.48 1.32 -0.36
N TRP A 12 6.05 0.31 -1.03
CA TRP A 12 7.28 -0.38 -0.64
C TRP A 12 8.10 -0.64 -1.92
N PRO A 13 9.44 -0.73 -1.87
CA PRO A 13 10.23 -1.04 -3.07
C PRO A 13 9.66 -2.24 -3.85
N PRO A 14 9.58 -2.17 -5.20
CA PRO A 14 10.19 -1.19 -6.11
C PRO A 14 9.38 0.10 -6.36
N SER A 15 8.41 0.46 -5.51
CA SER A 15 7.79 1.78 -5.58
C SER A 15 8.82 2.85 -5.21
N GLY A 16 8.77 4.01 -5.89
CA GLY A 16 9.58 5.18 -5.61
C GLY A 16 8.82 6.24 -4.81
N GLY A 17 9.55 7.29 -4.44
CA GLY A 17 9.00 8.49 -3.82
C GLY A 17 9.22 8.61 -2.30
N PRO A 18 8.93 9.81 -1.74
CA PRO A 18 9.28 10.13 -0.34
C PRO A 18 8.65 9.21 0.69
N GLY A 19 7.41 8.75 0.43
CA GLY A 19 6.71 7.84 1.33
C GLY A 19 7.41 6.48 1.50
N VAL A 20 8.01 5.97 0.43
CA VAL A 20 8.79 4.73 0.44
C VAL A 20 10.08 4.91 1.22
N GLN A 21 10.82 5.98 0.93
CA GLN A 21 12.09 6.30 1.61
C GLN A 21 11.89 6.45 3.12
N ARG A 22 10.79 7.10 3.55
CA ARG A 22 10.46 7.24 4.97
C ARG A 22 10.31 5.88 5.65
N VAL A 23 9.52 4.97 5.08
CA VAL A 23 9.29 3.64 5.68
C VAL A 23 10.54 2.78 5.62
N LEU A 24 11.30 2.86 4.53
CA LEU A 24 12.57 2.16 4.38
C LEU A 24 13.58 2.63 5.43
N ASN A 25 13.64 3.93 5.70
CA ASN A 25 14.48 4.48 6.76
C ASN A 25 14.03 4.03 8.17
N PHE A 26 12.71 3.96 8.42
CA PHE A 26 12.24 3.35 9.67
C PHE A 26 12.73 1.90 9.80
N ALA A 27 12.61 1.10 8.73
CA ALA A 27 13.07 -0.28 8.74
C ALA A 27 14.58 -0.41 8.99
N LYS A 28 15.39 0.54 8.51
CA LYS A 28 16.86 0.57 8.71
C LYS A 28 17.27 1.02 10.11
N TYR A 29 16.58 2.01 10.67
CA TYR A 29 17.07 2.69 11.87
C TYR A 29 16.38 2.26 13.17
N LEU A 30 15.15 1.79 13.15
CA LEU A 30 14.44 1.30 14.34
C LEU A 30 15.22 0.25 15.16
N PRO A 31 16.01 -0.67 14.52
CA PRO A 31 16.80 -1.63 15.28
C PRO A 31 17.83 -0.98 16.22
N LYS A 32 18.34 0.21 15.89
CA LYS A 32 19.26 0.97 16.74
C LYS A 32 18.61 1.49 18.04
N TYR A 33 17.27 1.57 18.02
CA TYR A 33 16.46 2.04 19.16
C TYR A 33 15.72 0.90 19.87
N GLY A 34 16.16 -0.34 19.66
CA GLY A 34 15.58 -1.51 20.34
C GLY A 34 14.28 -2.04 19.75
N TRP A 35 13.88 -1.59 18.55
CA TRP A 35 12.71 -2.06 17.85
C TRP A 35 13.07 -2.95 16.66
N GLU A 36 12.42 -4.09 16.53
CA GLU A 36 12.53 -4.97 15.37
C GLU A 36 11.34 -4.72 14.42
N PRO A 37 11.57 -4.12 13.24
CA PRO A 37 10.50 -3.86 12.28
C PRO A 37 10.11 -5.12 11.53
N VAL A 38 8.81 -5.28 11.32
CA VAL A 38 8.18 -6.27 10.44
C VAL A 38 7.30 -5.50 9.45
N ILE A 39 7.42 -5.75 8.17
CA ILE A 39 6.70 -5.02 7.14
C ILE A 39 5.52 -5.83 6.63
N LEU A 40 4.35 -5.20 6.54
CA LEU A 40 3.20 -5.71 5.80
C LEU A 40 2.89 -4.77 4.62
N THR A 41 2.96 -5.32 3.40
CA THR A 41 2.75 -4.55 2.17
C THR A 41 1.98 -5.35 1.12
N VAL A 42 1.69 -4.73 0.00
CA VAL A 42 1.02 -5.34 -1.15
C VAL A 42 2.03 -6.07 -2.04
N ARG A 43 1.64 -7.22 -2.62
CA ARG A 43 2.49 -8.01 -3.51
C ARG A 43 2.66 -7.36 -4.88
N LYS A 44 1.57 -6.85 -5.45
CA LYS A 44 1.52 -6.17 -6.75
C LYS A 44 0.57 -4.99 -6.57
N GLY A 45 1.11 -3.82 -6.34
CA GLY A 45 0.35 -2.57 -6.22
C GLY A 45 0.52 -1.71 -7.47
N GLU A 46 -0.38 -0.75 -7.63
CA GLU A 46 -0.19 0.32 -8.59
C GLU A 46 0.62 1.43 -7.94
N TYR A 47 1.78 1.71 -8.50
CA TYR A 47 2.72 2.69 -7.98
C TYR A 47 2.76 3.92 -8.90
N PRO A 48 2.72 5.14 -8.35
CA PRO A 48 2.82 6.37 -9.14
C PRO A 48 4.22 6.55 -9.75
N ALA A 49 5.23 6.00 -9.10
CA ALA A 49 6.61 5.96 -9.58
C ALA A 49 7.24 4.62 -9.19
N LYS A 50 8.21 4.16 -9.97
CA LYS A 50 9.01 2.96 -9.68
C LYS A 50 10.47 3.36 -9.55
N ASP A 51 11.13 2.82 -8.52
CA ASP A 51 12.56 2.96 -8.30
C ASP A 51 13.12 1.61 -7.80
N PRO A 52 13.58 0.75 -8.74
CA PRO A 52 14.15 -0.54 -8.39
C PRO A 52 15.44 -0.46 -7.58
N SER A 53 16.16 0.69 -7.62
CA SER A 53 17.39 0.86 -6.86
C SER A 53 17.16 0.73 -5.35
N LEU A 54 15.98 1.14 -4.86
CA LEU A 54 15.60 1.04 -3.46
C LEU A 54 15.47 -0.41 -2.94
N GLU A 55 15.33 -1.39 -3.82
CA GLU A 55 15.30 -2.80 -3.42
C GLU A 55 16.64 -3.25 -2.80
N LYS A 56 17.75 -2.68 -3.28
CA LYS A 56 19.09 -2.96 -2.73
C LYS A 56 19.30 -2.39 -1.32
N GLU A 57 18.46 -1.45 -0.95
CA GLU A 57 18.52 -0.80 0.36
C GLU A 57 17.73 -1.53 1.45
N ILE A 58 16.95 -2.56 1.08
CA ILE A 58 16.19 -3.35 2.04
C ILE A 58 17.16 -4.19 2.88
N PRO A 59 17.15 -4.08 4.23
CA PRO A 59 17.99 -4.92 5.07
C PRO A 59 17.69 -6.41 4.84
N SER A 60 18.73 -7.23 4.65
CA SER A 60 18.57 -8.66 4.31
C SER A 60 17.82 -9.49 5.36
N HIS A 61 17.90 -9.07 6.63
CA HIS A 61 17.23 -9.72 7.76
C HIS A 61 15.79 -9.25 7.98
N LEU A 62 15.32 -8.26 7.20
CA LEU A 62 14.00 -7.66 7.38
C LEU A 62 12.89 -8.61 6.93
N LYS A 63 11.93 -8.88 7.81
CA LYS A 63 10.75 -9.66 7.47
C LYS A 63 9.73 -8.81 6.73
N VAL A 64 9.43 -9.19 5.48
CA VAL A 64 8.49 -8.48 4.61
C VAL A 64 7.38 -9.41 4.15
N TYR A 65 6.18 -9.20 4.65
CA TYR A 65 4.97 -9.95 4.28
C TYR A 65 4.23 -9.21 3.16
N LYS A 66 3.89 -9.93 2.09
CA LYS A 66 3.25 -9.36 0.90
C LYS A 66 1.91 -10.04 0.64
N THR A 67 0.83 -9.27 0.61
CA THR A 67 -0.52 -9.78 0.34
C THR A 67 -1.05 -9.40 -1.03
N LYS A 68 -2.10 -10.07 -1.46
CA LYS A 68 -2.89 -9.63 -2.61
C LYS A 68 -3.62 -8.32 -2.28
N THR A 69 -3.98 -7.58 -3.30
CA THR A 69 -4.90 -6.44 -3.22
C THR A 69 -5.97 -6.58 -4.29
N PHE A 70 -7.13 -6.00 -4.05
CA PHE A 70 -8.15 -5.81 -5.06
C PHE A 70 -8.14 -4.34 -5.46
N GLU A 71 -7.75 -4.08 -6.71
CA GLU A 71 -7.68 -2.73 -7.26
C GLU A 71 -8.66 -2.61 -8.42
N PRO A 72 -9.72 -1.84 -8.26
CA PRO A 72 -10.77 -1.71 -9.27
C PRO A 72 -10.28 -1.09 -10.56
N PHE A 73 -9.22 -0.27 -10.50
CA PHE A 73 -8.59 0.28 -11.69
C PHE A 73 -7.97 -0.78 -12.60
N SER A 74 -7.56 -1.92 -12.06
CA SER A 74 -7.10 -3.06 -12.86
C SER A 74 -8.22 -3.60 -13.74
N ILE A 75 -9.46 -3.62 -13.22
CA ILE A 75 -10.65 -4.04 -13.97
C ILE A 75 -11.01 -3.01 -15.02
N PHE A 76 -10.95 -1.71 -14.67
CA PHE A 76 -11.23 -0.64 -15.61
C PHE A 76 -10.24 -0.62 -16.79
N LYS A 77 -8.94 -0.84 -16.52
CA LYS A 77 -7.91 -0.97 -17.57
C LYS A 77 -8.21 -2.15 -18.50
N LEU A 78 -8.65 -3.28 -17.95
CA LEU A 78 -8.99 -4.47 -18.73
C LEU A 78 -10.18 -4.21 -19.68
N VAL A 79 -11.21 -3.49 -19.21
CA VAL A 79 -12.41 -3.17 -19.97
C VAL A 79 -12.16 -2.03 -20.99
N SER A 80 -11.28 -1.09 -20.68
CA SER A 80 -10.97 0.05 -21.56
C SER A 80 -9.88 -0.20 -22.59
N GLY A 81 -9.29 -1.41 -22.65
CA GLY A 81 -8.28 -1.79 -23.65
C GLY A 81 -6.93 -1.04 -23.51
N LYS A 82 -6.72 -0.29 -22.44
CA LYS A 82 -5.52 0.55 -22.23
C LYS A 82 -4.37 -0.24 -21.63
N LYS A 83 -3.13 0.06 -22.05
CA LYS A 83 -1.91 -0.61 -21.57
C LYS A 83 -1.67 -0.39 -20.06
N LYS A 84 -1.04 -1.38 -19.42
CA LYS A 84 -0.84 -1.48 -17.97
C LYS A 84 0.03 -0.37 -17.36
N ASP A 85 0.81 0.35 -18.18
CA ASP A 85 1.85 1.29 -17.73
C ASP A 85 1.45 2.78 -17.81
N ASP A 86 0.26 3.12 -18.30
CA ASP A 86 -0.18 4.50 -18.35
C ASP A 86 -0.49 5.05 -16.95
N ALA A 87 0.17 6.15 -16.58
CA ALA A 87 -0.04 6.86 -15.33
C ALA A 87 -1.47 7.43 -15.26
N ILE A 88 -2.33 6.79 -14.50
CA ILE A 88 -3.78 7.07 -14.45
C ILE A 88 -4.11 8.41 -13.76
N GLY A 89 -3.21 8.92 -12.92
CA GLY A 89 -3.50 10.07 -12.06
C GLY A 89 -3.86 11.34 -12.79
N THR A 90 -3.17 11.65 -13.88
CA THR A 90 -3.29 12.91 -14.62
C THR A 90 -4.30 12.82 -15.78
N TYR A 91 -4.46 11.64 -16.34
CA TYR A 91 -5.23 11.46 -17.57
C TYR A 91 -6.75 11.56 -17.38
N ILE A 92 -7.26 11.10 -16.23
CA ILE A 92 -8.72 11.14 -15.95
C ILE A 92 -9.22 12.57 -15.71
N LEU A 93 -8.32 13.48 -15.35
CA LEU A 93 -8.65 14.89 -15.12
C LEU A 93 -8.62 15.73 -16.40
N SER A 94 -7.99 15.24 -17.48
CA SER A 94 -7.72 16.03 -18.70
C SER A 94 -8.60 15.65 -19.91
N GLU A 95 -9.41 14.59 -19.85
CA GLU A 95 -10.28 14.24 -21.00
C GLU A 95 -11.44 15.23 -21.14
N LYS A 96 -11.41 15.99 -22.23
CA LYS A 96 -12.41 17.00 -22.65
C LYS A 96 -13.75 16.41 -23.16
N SER A 97 -13.91 15.09 -23.23
CA SER A 97 -15.12 14.46 -23.76
C SER A 97 -15.77 13.52 -22.73
N PRO A 98 -16.96 13.85 -22.21
CA PRO A 98 -17.64 13.03 -21.22
C PRO A 98 -18.43 11.88 -21.84
N ASN A 99 -17.78 10.77 -22.15
CA ASN A 99 -18.47 9.51 -22.45
C ASN A 99 -19.15 8.98 -21.15
N LEU A 100 -20.31 8.32 -21.31
CA LEU A 100 -21.04 7.69 -20.19
C LEU A 100 -20.14 6.80 -19.33
N VAL A 101 -19.19 6.09 -19.95
CA VAL A 101 -18.18 5.25 -19.25
C VAL A 101 -17.28 6.09 -18.37
N THR A 102 -16.85 7.26 -18.82
CA THR A 102 -15.99 8.17 -18.03
C THR A 102 -16.77 8.77 -16.85
N ARG A 103 -18.04 9.13 -17.05
CA ARG A 103 -18.92 9.62 -15.97
C ARG A 103 -19.18 8.55 -14.91
N LEU A 104 -19.50 7.33 -15.34
CA LEU A 104 -19.70 6.20 -14.42
C LEU A 104 -18.42 5.85 -13.65
N SER A 105 -17.27 5.87 -14.32
CA SER A 105 -15.98 5.63 -13.68
C SER A 105 -15.62 6.69 -12.63
N LYS A 106 -15.92 7.97 -12.94
CA LYS A 106 -15.76 9.06 -11.96
C LYS A 106 -16.70 8.87 -10.75
N TRP A 107 -17.95 8.53 -11.01
CA TRP A 107 -18.93 8.30 -9.96
C TRP A 107 -18.53 7.14 -9.05
N ILE A 108 -18.12 5.99 -9.63
CA ILE A 108 -17.62 4.83 -8.91
C ILE A 108 -16.41 5.23 -8.04
N ARG A 109 -15.46 5.98 -8.61
CA ARG A 109 -14.26 6.43 -7.89
C ARG A 109 -14.60 7.31 -6.70
N LEU A 110 -15.53 8.24 -6.87
CA LEU A 110 -15.89 9.21 -5.83
C LEU A 110 -16.77 8.63 -4.74
N ASN A 111 -17.55 7.58 -5.04
CA ASN A 111 -18.55 7.07 -4.11
C ASN A 111 -18.21 5.71 -3.49
N LEU A 112 -17.48 4.83 -4.21
CA LEU A 112 -17.16 3.48 -3.74
C LEU A 112 -15.76 3.33 -3.15
N PHE A 113 -14.85 4.30 -3.40
CA PHE A 113 -13.45 4.24 -2.92
C PHE A 113 -13.17 5.28 -1.85
N ILE A 114 -13.85 5.13 -0.72
CA ILE A 114 -13.65 5.97 0.44
C ILE A 114 -12.84 5.17 1.47
N PRO A 115 -11.74 5.71 2.00
CA PRO A 115 -11.20 7.07 1.81
C PRO A 115 -10.33 7.24 0.55
N ASP A 116 -9.93 6.16 -0.13
CA ASP A 116 -9.09 6.18 -1.34
C ASP A 116 -9.20 4.89 -2.15
N ALA A 117 -8.58 4.88 -3.35
CA ALA A 117 -8.63 3.76 -4.29
C ALA A 117 -7.92 2.47 -3.77
N ARG A 118 -7.21 2.53 -2.65
CA ARG A 118 -6.49 1.39 -2.06
C ARG A 118 -7.27 0.69 -0.95
N VAL A 119 -8.49 1.15 -0.67
CA VAL A 119 -9.38 0.56 0.34
C VAL A 119 -9.64 -0.95 0.11
N GLY A 120 -9.60 -1.41 -1.12
CA GLY A 120 -9.73 -2.82 -1.48
C GLY A 120 -8.63 -3.73 -0.90
N TRP A 121 -7.48 -3.15 -0.50
CA TRP A 121 -6.43 -3.88 0.20
C TRP A 121 -6.76 -4.22 1.65
N LYS A 122 -7.63 -3.44 2.31
CA LYS A 122 -7.96 -3.58 3.74
C LYS A 122 -8.27 -5.02 4.14
N ARG A 123 -9.14 -5.71 3.38
CA ARG A 123 -9.56 -7.08 3.69
C ARG A 123 -8.38 -8.05 3.78
N TYR A 124 -7.46 -7.96 2.83
CA TYR A 124 -6.29 -8.84 2.74
C TYR A 124 -5.26 -8.50 3.80
N ALA A 125 -4.99 -7.20 3.99
CA ALA A 125 -4.04 -6.71 4.98
C ALA A 125 -4.48 -7.04 6.41
N VAL A 126 -5.76 -6.88 6.76
CA VAL A 126 -6.28 -7.22 8.09
C VAL A 126 -6.19 -8.72 8.33
N LYS A 127 -6.58 -9.56 7.35
CA LYS A 127 -6.48 -11.02 7.50
C LYS A 127 -5.05 -11.47 7.77
N GLU A 128 -4.08 -10.96 7.01
CA GLU A 128 -2.68 -11.34 7.16
C GLU A 128 -2.05 -10.68 8.40
N GLY A 129 -2.38 -9.42 8.65
CA GLY A 129 -1.90 -8.69 9.82
C GLY A 129 -2.25 -9.38 11.14
N LYS A 130 -3.47 -9.93 11.27
CA LYS A 130 -3.87 -10.73 12.46
C LYS A 130 -2.99 -11.96 12.67
N LYS A 131 -2.56 -12.62 11.58
CA LYS A 131 -1.65 -13.76 11.68
C LYS A 131 -0.25 -13.31 12.11
N ILE A 132 0.27 -12.25 11.45
CA ILE A 132 1.60 -11.71 11.75
C ILE A 132 1.69 -11.26 13.20
N ILE A 133 0.68 -10.56 13.71
CA ILE A 133 0.65 -10.10 15.12
C ILE A 133 0.85 -11.25 16.08
N ARG A 134 0.18 -12.38 15.84
CA ARG A 134 0.28 -13.57 16.69
C ARG A 134 1.60 -14.32 16.50
N SER A 135 2.02 -14.56 15.25
CA SER A 135 3.21 -15.39 14.95
C SER A 135 4.52 -14.67 15.27
N GLU A 136 4.55 -13.34 15.13
CA GLU A 136 5.76 -12.53 15.36
C GLU A 136 5.78 -11.89 16.75
N ASN A 137 4.71 -12.01 17.56
CA ASN A 137 4.56 -11.33 18.85
C ASN A 137 4.77 -9.81 18.72
N ILE A 138 3.92 -9.17 17.93
CA ILE A 138 3.98 -7.72 17.65
C ILE A 138 3.52 -6.90 18.85
N ASP A 139 4.36 -5.95 19.29
CA ASP A 139 4.04 -5.05 20.40
C ASP A 139 3.36 -3.75 19.95
N LEU A 140 3.63 -3.31 18.72
CA LEU A 140 3.14 -2.02 18.19
C LEU A 140 2.76 -2.14 16.71
N ILE A 141 1.69 -1.44 16.33
CA ILE A 141 1.29 -1.27 14.93
C ILE A 141 1.55 0.16 14.51
N LEU A 142 2.30 0.34 13.41
CA LEU A 142 2.57 1.63 12.78
C LEU A 142 1.98 1.65 11.37
N THR A 143 1.13 2.63 11.06
CA THR A 143 0.61 2.88 9.72
C THR A 143 1.22 4.15 9.14
N SER A 144 1.61 4.13 7.87
CA SER A 144 2.24 5.27 7.19
C SER A 144 1.44 5.70 5.97
N SER A 145 0.67 6.77 6.10
CA SER A 145 -0.12 7.38 5.00
C SER A 145 0.73 8.32 4.13
N PRO A 146 0.33 8.60 2.86
CA PRO A 146 -0.77 7.99 2.12
C PRO A 146 -0.48 6.55 1.66
N PRO A 147 -1.50 5.74 1.29
CA PRO A 147 -2.94 6.02 1.25
C PRO A 147 -3.60 6.03 2.63
N HIS A 148 -4.73 6.76 2.77
CA HIS A 148 -5.42 6.93 4.06
C HIS A 148 -6.18 5.67 4.50
N SER A 149 -6.52 4.77 3.58
CA SER A 149 -7.10 3.45 3.89
C SER A 149 -6.23 2.60 4.84
N LEU A 150 -4.93 2.90 4.96
CA LEU A 150 -4.03 2.26 5.92
C LEU A 150 -4.45 2.48 7.37
N GLN A 151 -5.04 3.64 7.68
CA GLN A 151 -5.55 3.94 9.02
C GLN A 151 -6.69 3.00 9.40
N LEU A 152 -7.56 2.65 8.41
CA LEU A 152 -8.63 1.68 8.62
C LEU A 152 -8.11 0.25 8.86
N ILE A 153 -6.93 -0.07 8.30
CA ILE A 153 -6.26 -1.36 8.55
C ILE A 153 -5.69 -1.37 9.96
N GLY A 154 -4.96 -0.32 10.34
CA GLY A 154 -4.41 -0.17 11.68
C GLY A 154 -5.49 -0.24 12.76
N GLN A 155 -6.58 0.51 12.59
CA GLN A 155 -7.73 0.48 13.51
C GLN A 155 -8.36 -0.92 13.65
N ALA A 156 -8.48 -1.66 12.53
CA ALA A 156 -9.07 -3.00 12.54
C ALA A 156 -8.16 -4.07 13.15
N LEU A 157 -6.85 -3.81 13.23
CA LEU A 157 -5.87 -4.71 13.84
C LEU A 157 -5.61 -4.39 15.33
N ALA A 158 -5.89 -3.16 15.77
CA ALA A 158 -5.76 -2.73 17.16
C ALA A 158 -6.95 -3.17 18.05
N ARG A 159 -8.02 -3.70 17.45
CA ARG A 159 -9.19 -4.29 18.13
C ARG A 159 -9.01 -5.79 18.34
#